data_18a4f4ebd67f419789e7ab03ba224041
#
_entry.id   18a4f4ebd67f419789e7ab03ba224041
#
_cell.length_a   1.000
_cell.length_b   1.000
_cell.length_c   1.000
_cell.angle_alpha   90.00
_cell.angle_beta   90.00
_cell.angle_gamma   90.00
#
_symmetry.space_group_name_H-M   'P 1'
#
loop_
_entity.id
_entity.type
_entity.pdbx_description
1 polymer ?
#
loop_
_entity_poly.entity_id
_entity_poly.type
_entity_poly.pdbx_seq_one_letter_code
_entity_poly.pdbx_strand_id
1 'polypeptide(L)'
;LMGRSDMFSINGRTAFCADHSKVSPGTGVRILSTSVEGNSDIRKILYYGFEGPGQIGGWASNGLRIATAMAISEVRHGDGKNLGRRLLNQVRGLPEPPSSFTAYIADTEGSSYQDLAFWMYNPKGSLQISKSSADPSITNGNNYYNITGAEYGVFTGSNATGQVATLVIGSNGWSQEIQLDSGTYYIKETKAPKGYALDGNIYPI
;
A
#
# COMPACT_ATOMS: atom_id res chain seq x y z
N LEU A 1 7.09 28.12 -24.56
CA LEU A 1 7.77 27.98 -23.29
C LEU A 1 7.46 26.59 -22.75
N MET A 2 8.42 25.66 -22.87
CA MET A 2 8.34 24.38 -22.16
C MET A 2 8.61 24.69 -20.69
N GLY A 3 7.56 24.68 -19.88
CA GLY A 3 7.70 24.80 -18.43
C GLY A 3 8.52 23.61 -17.93
N ARG A 4 9.60 23.87 -17.22
CA ARG A 4 10.28 22.87 -16.42
C ARG A 4 9.29 22.42 -15.36
N SER A 5 8.85 21.16 -15.44
CA SER A 5 8.19 20.55 -14.30
C SER A 5 9.30 20.21 -13.31
N ASP A 6 9.48 21.05 -12.31
CA ASP A 6 10.44 20.79 -11.25
C ASP A 6 10.00 19.52 -10.48
N MET A 7 10.98 18.71 -10.11
CA MET A 7 10.73 17.56 -9.24
C MET A 7 10.78 18.03 -7.80
N PHE A 8 9.72 17.75 -7.06
CA PHE A 8 9.65 17.99 -5.63
C PHE A 8 9.71 16.66 -4.89
N SER A 9 10.15 16.71 -3.65
CA SER A 9 10.14 15.56 -2.77
C SER A 9 9.52 15.94 -1.44
N ILE A 10 8.54 15.14 -1.00
CA ILE A 10 7.93 15.24 0.32
C ILE A 10 8.18 13.91 1.03
N ASN A 11 8.91 13.94 2.14
CA ASN A 11 9.27 12.73 2.91
C ASN A 11 9.92 11.63 2.05
N GLY A 12 10.80 12.02 1.13
CA GLY A 12 11.48 11.09 0.22
C GLY A 12 10.63 10.54 -0.92
N ARG A 13 9.41 11.03 -1.11
CA ARG A 13 8.51 10.67 -2.22
C ARG A 13 8.43 11.79 -3.24
N THR A 14 8.38 11.43 -4.52
CA THR A 14 8.16 12.39 -5.60
C THR A 14 6.81 13.06 -5.43
N ALA A 15 6.80 14.37 -5.52
CA ALA A 15 5.60 15.20 -5.50
C ALA A 15 5.47 15.96 -6.81
N PHE A 16 4.24 16.20 -7.24
CA PHE A 16 3.88 16.79 -8.53
C PHE A 16 3.14 18.10 -8.31
N CYS A 17 3.42 19.08 -9.13
CA CYS A 17 2.62 20.29 -9.22
C CYS A 17 1.15 19.95 -9.51
N ALA A 18 0.25 20.51 -8.74
CA ALA A 18 -1.17 20.23 -8.82
C ALA A 18 -2.00 21.35 -9.48
N ASP A 19 -1.35 22.45 -9.88
CA ASP A 19 -1.99 23.62 -10.52
C ASP A 19 -1.01 24.35 -11.43
N HIS A 20 -1.11 24.13 -12.75
CA HIS A 20 -0.20 24.74 -13.73
C HIS A 20 -0.43 26.24 -13.96
N SER A 21 -1.49 26.81 -13.43
CA SER A 21 -1.76 28.25 -13.53
C SER A 21 -0.97 29.08 -12.51
N LYS A 22 -0.44 28.43 -11.48
CA LYS A 22 0.32 29.06 -10.39
C LYS A 22 1.83 28.86 -10.53
N VAL A 23 2.57 29.61 -9.74
CA VAL A 23 4.04 29.53 -9.69
C VAL A 23 4.48 28.25 -8.99
N SER A 24 5.47 27.57 -9.60
CA SER A 24 6.11 26.41 -8.98
C SER A 24 6.74 26.79 -7.63
N PRO A 25 6.49 26.06 -6.53
CA PRO A 25 7.09 26.38 -5.25
C PRO A 25 8.62 26.18 -5.34
N GLY A 26 9.37 27.17 -4.91
CA GLY A 26 10.83 27.10 -4.83
C GLY A 26 11.32 26.45 -3.53
N THR A 27 12.62 26.32 -3.39
CA THR A 27 13.24 25.88 -2.13
C THR A 27 12.90 26.89 -1.01
N GLY A 28 12.41 26.37 0.11
CA GLY A 28 12.05 27.19 1.28
C GLY A 28 10.57 27.56 1.39
N VAL A 29 9.75 27.26 0.39
CA VAL A 29 8.28 27.36 0.52
C VAL A 29 7.80 26.29 1.50
N ARG A 30 7.02 26.72 2.53
CA ARG A 30 6.51 25.80 3.55
C ARG A 30 5.25 25.10 3.10
N ILE A 31 5.10 23.87 3.53
CA ILE A 31 3.82 23.15 3.49
C ILE A 31 3.05 23.50 4.75
N LEU A 32 1.85 24.03 4.59
CA LEU A 32 0.98 24.44 5.68
C LEU A 32 0.18 23.26 6.24
N SER A 33 -0.31 22.42 5.35
CA SER A 33 -1.11 21.27 5.70
C SER A 33 -0.99 20.17 4.64
N THR A 34 -1.41 18.94 4.99
CA THR A 34 -1.62 17.86 4.06
C THR A 34 -3.00 17.28 4.28
N SER A 35 -3.72 17.00 3.20
CA SER A 35 -5.03 16.36 3.24
C SER A 35 -5.05 15.12 2.36
N VAL A 36 -5.86 14.12 2.75
CA VAL A 36 -6.10 12.94 1.92
C VAL A 36 -6.90 13.33 0.69
N GLU A 37 -6.41 12.92 -0.48
CA GLU A 37 -7.09 13.11 -1.75
C GLU A 37 -7.92 11.87 -2.09
N GLY A 38 -9.24 12.05 -2.09
CA GLY A 38 -10.20 10.96 -2.35
C GLY A 38 -10.63 10.82 -3.81
N ASN A 39 -10.27 11.76 -4.67
CA ASN A 39 -10.66 11.73 -6.09
C ASN A 39 -10.04 10.52 -6.80
N SER A 40 -10.86 9.65 -7.38
CA SER A 40 -10.44 8.42 -8.08
C SER A 40 -9.45 8.69 -9.20
N ASP A 41 -9.68 9.71 -10.02
CA ASP A 41 -8.79 10.07 -11.13
C ASP A 41 -7.41 10.48 -10.62
N ILE A 42 -7.31 11.32 -9.59
CA ILE A 42 -6.03 11.74 -9.00
C ILE A 42 -5.31 10.55 -8.36
N ARG A 43 -6.03 9.69 -7.66
CA ARG A 43 -5.47 8.46 -7.10
C ARG A 43 -4.89 7.55 -8.19
N LYS A 44 -5.61 7.35 -9.30
CA LYS A 44 -5.13 6.57 -10.46
C LYS A 44 -3.94 7.24 -11.13
N ILE A 45 -3.95 8.56 -11.32
CA ILE A 45 -2.83 9.29 -11.90
C ILE A 45 -1.55 9.11 -11.07
N LEU A 46 -1.65 9.23 -9.74
CA LEU A 46 -0.50 9.08 -8.86
C LEU A 46 -0.03 7.62 -8.74
N TYR A 47 -0.94 6.65 -8.83
CA TYR A 47 -0.60 5.23 -8.76
C TYR A 47 0.02 4.71 -10.06
N TYR A 48 -0.56 5.07 -11.21
CA TYR A 48 -0.16 4.58 -12.53
C TYR A 48 0.79 5.51 -13.28
N GLY A 49 0.95 6.73 -12.81
CA GLY A 49 1.85 7.74 -13.37
C GLY A 49 3.31 7.51 -13.04
N PHE A 50 4.11 8.55 -13.21
CA PHE A 50 5.55 8.51 -13.01
C PHE A 50 5.92 8.16 -11.55
N GLU A 51 6.80 7.16 -11.37
CA GLU A 51 7.23 6.62 -10.08
C GLU A 51 6.10 6.09 -9.19
N GLY A 52 4.87 6.01 -9.69
CA GLY A 52 3.78 5.36 -8.97
C GLY A 52 3.98 3.85 -8.88
N PRO A 53 3.43 3.19 -7.82
CA PRO A 53 3.64 1.75 -7.60
C PRO A 53 3.17 0.84 -8.74
N GLY A 54 2.16 1.27 -9.49
CA GLY A 54 1.62 0.58 -10.67
C GLY A 54 1.97 1.25 -11.99
N GLN A 55 3.08 1.99 -12.06
CA GLN A 55 3.47 2.80 -13.23
C GLN A 55 3.24 2.07 -14.55
N ILE A 56 2.50 2.72 -15.47
CA ILE A 56 2.23 2.16 -16.80
C ILE A 56 3.42 2.27 -17.74
N GLY A 57 3.54 1.30 -18.64
CA GLY A 57 4.52 1.33 -19.73
C GLY A 57 4.10 2.18 -20.93
N GLY A 58 4.98 2.22 -21.95
CA GLY A 58 4.69 2.87 -23.24
C GLY A 58 4.92 4.40 -23.25
N TRP A 59 5.56 4.94 -22.21
CA TRP A 59 5.93 6.34 -22.09
C TRP A 59 7.44 6.51 -21.93
N ALA A 60 8.00 7.56 -22.56
CA ALA A 60 9.33 8.01 -22.17
C ALA A 60 9.26 8.61 -20.75
N SER A 61 10.27 8.34 -19.91
CA SER A 61 10.30 8.73 -18.50
C SER A 61 9.96 10.23 -18.28
N ASN A 62 10.60 11.12 -19.02
CA ASN A 62 10.32 12.56 -18.93
C ASN A 62 8.89 12.92 -19.41
N GLY A 63 8.40 12.21 -20.42
CA GLY A 63 7.03 12.40 -20.93
C GLY A 63 5.98 12.00 -19.91
N LEU A 64 6.16 10.86 -19.24
CA LEU A 64 5.24 10.39 -18.20
C LEU A 64 5.25 11.32 -16.98
N ARG A 65 6.43 11.79 -16.56
CA ARG A 65 6.57 12.74 -15.45
C ARG A 65 5.76 14.02 -15.69
N ILE A 66 5.94 14.63 -16.87
CA ILE A 66 5.19 15.84 -17.26
C ILE A 66 3.69 15.52 -17.37
N ALA A 67 3.33 14.40 -17.99
CA ALA A 67 1.95 13.99 -18.15
C ALA A 67 1.26 13.77 -16.79
N THR A 68 1.97 13.23 -15.79
CA THR A 68 1.45 13.01 -14.43
C THR A 68 1.05 14.34 -13.79
N ALA A 69 1.94 15.32 -13.76
CA ALA A 69 1.63 16.65 -13.22
C ALA A 69 0.48 17.32 -13.98
N MET A 70 0.53 17.29 -15.32
CA MET A 70 -0.53 17.86 -16.16
C MET A 70 -1.89 17.15 -15.99
N ALA A 71 -1.90 15.84 -15.77
CA ALA A 71 -3.15 15.11 -15.56
C ALA A 71 -3.79 15.47 -14.21
N ILE A 72 -2.99 15.68 -13.17
CA ILE A 72 -3.47 16.15 -11.86
C ILE A 72 -4.09 17.54 -12.03
N SER A 73 -3.42 18.47 -12.71
CA SER A 73 -3.92 19.80 -12.98
C SER A 73 -5.19 19.79 -13.84
N GLU A 74 -5.29 18.87 -14.81
CA GLU A 74 -6.53 18.69 -15.59
C GLU A 74 -7.72 18.31 -14.71
N VAL A 75 -7.55 17.38 -13.78
CA VAL A 75 -8.63 16.96 -12.87
C VAL A 75 -9.03 18.09 -11.93
N ARG A 76 -8.04 18.85 -11.42
CA ARG A 76 -8.30 19.90 -10.43
C ARG A 76 -8.80 21.21 -11.04
N HIS A 77 -8.31 21.57 -12.23
CA HIS A 77 -8.48 22.92 -12.80
C HIS A 77 -8.87 22.94 -14.28
N GLY A 78 -8.83 21.81 -15.00
CA GLY A 78 -9.19 21.72 -16.42
C GLY A 78 -8.10 22.23 -17.38
N ASP A 79 -6.84 22.37 -16.94
CA ASP A 79 -5.76 22.99 -17.71
C ASP A 79 -4.60 22.05 -18.09
N GLY A 80 -4.80 20.74 -18.00
CA GLY A 80 -3.78 19.68 -18.19
C GLY A 80 -3.28 19.48 -19.61
N LYS A 81 -3.76 20.25 -20.59
CA LYS A 81 -3.39 20.16 -22.00
C LYS A 81 -3.51 18.73 -22.58
N ASN A 82 -3.07 18.52 -23.80
CA ASN A 82 -3.21 17.22 -24.48
C ASN A 82 -2.46 16.09 -23.78
N LEU A 83 -1.29 16.37 -23.20
CA LEU A 83 -0.43 15.36 -22.58
C LEU A 83 -1.07 14.82 -21.28
N GLY A 84 -1.59 15.71 -20.44
CA GLY A 84 -2.30 15.33 -19.23
C GLY A 84 -3.59 14.59 -19.52
N ARG A 85 -4.40 15.07 -20.48
CA ARG A 85 -5.64 14.39 -20.92
C ARG A 85 -5.38 13.00 -21.49
N ARG A 86 -4.28 12.82 -22.23
CA ARG A 86 -3.88 11.50 -22.75
C ARG A 86 -3.62 10.52 -21.60
N LEU A 87 -2.83 10.90 -20.59
CA LEU A 87 -2.57 10.05 -19.43
C LEU A 87 -3.85 9.78 -18.65
N LEU A 88 -4.64 10.81 -18.36
CA LEU A 88 -5.90 10.69 -17.64
C LEU A 88 -6.84 9.69 -18.30
N ASN A 89 -7.00 9.75 -19.62
CA ASN A 89 -7.85 8.82 -20.37
C ASN A 89 -7.33 7.37 -20.29
N GLN A 90 -6.02 7.18 -20.28
CA GLN A 90 -5.42 5.84 -20.11
C GLN A 90 -5.68 5.27 -18.71
N VAL A 91 -5.44 6.04 -17.66
CA VAL A 91 -5.56 5.54 -16.28
C VAL A 91 -7.02 5.38 -15.84
N ARG A 92 -7.97 6.10 -16.41
CA ARG A 92 -9.41 5.94 -16.09
C ARG A 92 -9.92 4.54 -16.35
N GLY A 93 -9.42 3.87 -17.39
CA GLY A 93 -9.78 2.49 -17.72
C GLY A 93 -9.13 1.43 -16.83
N LEU A 94 -8.20 1.81 -15.95
CA LEU A 94 -7.48 0.88 -15.09
C LEU A 94 -8.20 0.68 -13.74
N PRO A 95 -7.94 -0.43 -13.02
CA PRO A 95 -8.51 -0.69 -11.70
C PRO A 95 -8.24 0.45 -10.70
N GLU A 96 -9.05 0.54 -9.65
CA GLU A 96 -8.76 1.42 -8.53
C GLU A 96 -7.45 1.00 -7.83
N PRO A 97 -6.61 1.95 -7.42
CA PRO A 97 -5.47 1.66 -6.56
C PRO A 97 -5.91 0.94 -5.29
N PRO A 98 -5.09 0.01 -4.75
CA PRO A 98 -5.44 -0.71 -3.54
C PRO A 98 -5.68 0.25 -2.35
N SER A 99 -6.45 -0.20 -1.36
CA SER A 99 -6.78 0.62 -0.17
C SER A 99 -5.54 1.05 0.63
N SER A 100 -4.43 0.30 0.51
CA SER A 100 -3.13 0.64 1.09
C SER A 100 -2.38 1.78 0.38
N PHE A 101 -2.90 2.25 -0.76
CA PHE A 101 -2.40 3.43 -1.46
C PHE A 101 -3.22 4.66 -1.09
N THR A 102 -2.56 5.67 -0.57
CA THR A 102 -3.21 6.95 -0.21
C THR A 102 -2.57 8.09 -0.98
N ALA A 103 -3.38 8.85 -1.68
CA ALA A 103 -3.00 10.09 -2.33
C ALA A 103 -3.19 11.26 -1.36
N TYR A 104 -2.34 12.27 -1.47
CA TYR A 104 -2.37 13.47 -0.65
C TYR A 104 -2.21 14.72 -1.49
N ILE A 105 -2.80 15.81 -1.02
CA ILE A 105 -2.48 17.17 -1.44
C ILE A 105 -1.77 17.87 -0.29
N ALA A 106 -0.63 18.44 -0.59
CA ALA A 106 0.12 19.32 0.30
C ALA A 106 -0.17 20.77 -0.10
N ASP A 107 -0.79 21.49 0.82
CA ASP A 107 -1.12 22.92 0.70
C ASP A 107 0.13 23.75 0.98
N THR A 108 0.55 24.57 0.02
CA THR A 108 1.74 25.41 0.12
C THR A 108 1.41 26.79 0.65
N GLU A 109 2.38 27.42 1.30
CA GLU A 109 2.20 28.78 1.79
C GLU A 109 2.06 29.80 0.65
N GLY A 110 1.01 30.63 0.76
CA GLY A 110 0.75 31.70 -0.20
C GLY A 110 -0.05 31.26 -1.43
N SER A 111 -1.08 32.02 -1.74
CA SER A 111 -2.03 31.72 -2.83
C SER A 111 -1.41 31.71 -4.24
N SER A 112 -0.18 32.24 -4.37
CA SER A 112 0.53 32.31 -5.65
C SER A 112 1.25 31.02 -6.03
N TYR A 113 1.55 30.14 -5.05
CA TYR A 113 2.24 28.89 -5.30
C TYR A 113 1.26 27.76 -5.59
N GLN A 114 1.75 26.76 -6.35
CA GLN A 114 1.01 25.55 -6.61
C GLN A 114 1.01 24.67 -5.37
N ASP A 115 -0.12 24.00 -5.11
CA ASP A 115 -0.15 22.84 -4.23
C ASP A 115 0.61 21.67 -4.85
N LEU A 116 1.03 20.74 -4.03
CA LEU A 116 1.75 19.54 -4.47
C LEU A 116 0.92 18.29 -4.20
N ALA A 117 0.85 17.41 -5.19
CA ALA A 117 0.24 16.09 -5.05
C ALA A 117 1.33 15.03 -4.85
N PHE A 118 1.16 14.16 -3.88
CA PHE A 118 2.06 13.04 -3.60
C PHE A 118 1.29 11.83 -3.08
N TRP A 119 1.98 10.73 -2.82
CA TRP A 119 1.35 9.49 -2.39
C TRP A 119 2.15 8.77 -1.31
N MET A 120 1.44 7.97 -0.52
CA MET A 120 1.99 6.98 0.39
C MET A 120 1.43 5.61 0.01
N TYR A 121 2.28 4.60 -0.01
CA TYR A 121 1.89 3.24 -0.31
C TYR A 121 2.54 2.30 0.70
N ASN A 122 1.68 1.57 1.43
CA ASN A 122 2.10 0.56 2.38
C ASN A 122 1.52 -0.78 1.90
N PRO A 123 2.25 -1.52 1.02
CA PRO A 123 1.75 -2.77 0.48
C PRO A 123 1.49 -3.77 1.61
N LYS A 124 0.37 -4.49 1.52
CA LYS A 124 0.08 -5.59 2.43
C LYS A 124 0.52 -6.91 1.82
N GLY A 125 1.13 -7.74 2.65
CA GLY A 125 1.37 -9.14 2.35
C GLY A 125 0.22 -10.00 2.88
N SER A 126 0.02 -11.20 2.32
CA SER A 126 -0.90 -12.18 2.87
C SER A 126 -0.15 -13.23 3.70
N LEU A 127 -0.77 -13.67 4.78
CA LEU A 127 -0.27 -14.72 5.65
C LEU A 127 -1.34 -15.78 5.83
N GLN A 128 -0.95 -17.02 5.61
CA GLN A 128 -1.70 -18.22 5.92
C GLN A 128 -0.74 -19.27 6.47
N ILE A 129 -1.14 -20.06 7.44
CA ILE A 129 -0.34 -21.15 7.98
C ILE A 129 -1.04 -22.48 7.81
N SER A 130 -0.26 -23.55 7.72
CA SER A 130 -0.77 -24.91 7.77
C SER A 130 -0.21 -25.64 8.98
N LYS A 131 -1.00 -26.56 9.53
CA LYS A 131 -0.59 -27.49 10.57
C LYS A 131 -0.83 -28.93 10.13
N SER A 132 0.13 -29.79 10.34
CA SER A 132 0.03 -31.23 10.12
C SER A 132 0.55 -31.97 11.34
N SER A 133 0.21 -33.26 11.44
CA SER A 133 0.83 -34.13 12.44
C SER A 133 2.29 -34.42 12.10
N ALA A 134 3.17 -34.41 13.09
CA ALA A 134 4.54 -34.86 12.94
C ALA A 134 4.64 -36.37 12.75
N ASP A 135 3.67 -37.14 13.26
CA ASP A 135 3.59 -38.60 13.10
C ASP A 135 2.19 -39.03 12.63
N PRO A 136 1.96 -39.03 11.32
CA PRO A 136 0.70 -39.49 10.75
C PRO A 136 0.38 -40.95 11.03
N SER A 137 1.38 -41.79 11.31
CA SER A 137 1.17 -43.23 11.60
C SER A 137 0.41 -43.46 12.92
N ILE A 138 0.54 -42.52 13.85
CA ILE A 138 -0.16 -42.55 15.15
C ILE A 138 -1.50 -41.81 15.06
N THR A 139 -1.54 -40.69 14.30
CA THR A 139 -2.67 -39.76 14.39
C THR A 139 -3.74 -39.98 13.33
N ASN A 140 -3.39 -40.53 12.15
CA ASN A 140 -4.35 -40.78 11.09
C ASN A 140 -5.38 -41.86 11.50
N GLY A 141 -6.65 -41.51 11.34
CA GLY A 141 -7.74 -42.40 11.72
C GLY A 141 -7.99 -42.54 13.24
N ASN A 142 -7.23 -41.82 14.06
CA ASN A 142 -7.38 -41.83 15.51
C ASN A 142 -8.16 -40.60 15.98
N ASN A 143 -9.39 -40.78 16.38
CA ASN A 143 -10.33 -39.72 16.80
C ASN A 143 -9.86 -38.97 18.08
N TYR A 144 -8.82 -39.43 18.77
CA TYR A 144 -8.23 -38.72 19.88
C TYR A 144 -7.47 -37.48 19.41
N TYR A 145 -6.88 -37.53 18.20
CA TYR A 145 -6.11 -36.44 17.63
C TYR A 145 -6.90 -35.67 16.58
N ASN A 146 -6.92 -34.34 16.72
CA ASN A 146 -7.56 -33.48 15.74
C ASN A 146 -6.83 -32.13 15.69
N ILE A 147 -6.25 -31.77 14.55
CA ILE A 147 -5.52 -30.52 14.35
C ILE A 147 -6.43 -29.29 14.26
N THR A 148 -7.73 -29.49 13.98
CA THR A 148 -8.71 -28.41 13.86
C THR A 148 -8.82 -27.64 15.18
N GLY A 149 -8.89 -26.31 15.07
CA GLY A 149 -9.05 -25.43 16.23
C GLY A 149 -7.76 -25.11 16.98
N ALA A 150 -6.58 -25.51 16.46
CA ALA A 150 -5.32 -24.94 16.91
C ALA A 150 -5.32 -23.42 16.65
N GLU A 151 -4.82 -22.63 17.58
CA GLU A 151 -4.76 -21.17 17.43
C GLU A 151 -3.32 -20.70 17.49
N TYR A 152 -2.99 -19.76 16.59
CA TYR A 152 -1.69 -19.11 16.52
C TYR A 152 -1.87 -17.60 16.59
N GLY A 153 -1.21 -16.97 17.58
CA GLY A 153 -1.09 -15.51 17.62
C GLY A 153 -0.04 -15.01 16.63
N VAL A 154 -0.32 -13.89 16.00
CA VAL A 154 0.62 -13.13 15.17
C VAL A 154 0.99 -11.87 15.93
N PHE A 155 2.28 -11.64 16.14
CA PHE A 155 2.81 -10.62 17.04
C PHE A 155 3.81 -9.72 16.32
N THR A 156 3.92 -8.47 16.77
CA THR A 156 4.94 -7.52 16.29
C THR A 156 6.25 -7.60 17.10
N GLY A 157 6.19 -8.10 18.33
CA GLY A 157 7.35 -8.23 19.21
C GLY A 157 7.93 -9.65 19.23
N SER A 158 9.27 -9.78 19.22
CA SER A 158 9.99 -11.06 19.21
C SER A 158 9.70 -11.98 20.40
N ASN A 159 9.19 -11.42 21.51
CA ASN A 159 8.78 -12.16 22.69
C ASN A 159 7.27 -12.50 22.71
N ALA A 160 6.63 -12.57 21.55
CA ALA A 160 5.18 -12.73 21.38
C ALA A 160 4.38 -11.65 22.14
N THR A 161 4.78 -10.39 21.97
CA THR A 161 4.07 -9.21 22.47
C THR A 161 3.47 -8.42 21.31
N GLY A 162 2.45 -7.63 21.57
CA GLY A 162 1.78 -6.84 20.52
C GLY A 162 1.04 -7.72 19.50
N GLN A 163 0.10 -8.53 19.98
CA GLN A 163 -0.71 -9.39 19.11
C GLN A 163 -1.57 -8.55 18.16
N VAL A 164 -1.46 -8.82 16.87
CA VAL A 164 -2.19 -8.12 15.79
C VAL A 164 -3.24 -9.00 15.12
N ALA A 165 -3.12 -10.33 15.23
CA ALA A 165 -4.09 -11.26 14.67
C ALA A 165 -4.05 -12.61 15.40
N THR A 166 -5.09 -13.42 15.16
CA THR A 166 -5.14 -14.83 15.50
C THR A 166 -5.47 -15.64 14.25
N LEU A 167 -4.69 -16.69 13.99
CA LEU A 167 -4.92 -17.67 12.95
C LEU A 167 -5.48 -18.94 13.57
N VAL A 168 -6.58 -19.46 13.02
CA VAL A 168 -7.24 -20.66 13.52
C VAL A 168 -7.20 -21.76 12.47
N ILE A 169 -6.67 -22.92 12.81
CA ILE A 169 -6.57 -24.05 11.87
C ILE A 169 -7.93 -24.68 11.64
N GLY A 170 -8.35 -24.71 10.39
CA GLY A 170 -9.57 -25.36 9.93
C GLY A 170 -9.44 -26.87 9.74
N SER A 171 -10.52 -27.53 9.36
CA SER A 171 -10.57 -28.98 9.13
C SER A 171 -9.71 -29.46 7.98
N ASN A 172 -9.33 -28.55 7.07
CA ASN A 172 -8.40 -28.82 5.95
C ASN A 172 -6.93 -28.70 6.34
N GLY A 173 -6.62 -28.38 7.60
CA GLY A 173 -5.27 -28.18 8.10
C GLY A 173 -4.69 -26.79 7.82
N TRP A 174 -5.44 -25.87 7.22
CA TRP A 174 -5.03 -24.50 6.93
C TRP A 174 -5.80 -23.50 7.79
N SER A 175 -5.15 -22.39 8.11
CA SER A 175 -5.84 -21.23 8.70
C SER A 175 -6.59 -20.43 7.64
N GLN A 176 -7.37 -19.43 8.07
CA GLN A 176 -7.78 -18.35 7.20
C GLN A 176 -6.55 -17.54 6.75
N GLU A 177 -6.65 -16.88 5.59
CA GLU A 177 -5.68 -15.89 5.13
C GLU A 177 -5.96 -14.55 5.78
N ILE A 178 -4.92 -13.85 6.20
CA ILE A 178 -4.99 -12.48 6.73
C ILE A 178 -4.07 -11.56 5.93
N GLN A 179 -4.36 -10.26 5.95
CA GLN A 179 -3.53 -9.22 5.34
C GLN A 179 -2.75 -8.49 6.43
N LEU A 180 -1.43 -8.39 6.25
CA LEU A 180 -0.52 -7.69 7.15
C LEU A 180 0.24 -6.60 6.40
N ASP A 181 0.53 -5.52 7.09
CA ASP A 181 1.46 -4.52 6.58
C ASP A 181 2.86 -5.12 6.41
N SER A 182 3.67 -4.56 5.49
CA SER A 182 5.04 -5.02 5.31
C SER A 182 5.86 -4.84 6.59
N GLY A 183 6.49 -5.90 7.07
CA GLY A 183 7.23 -5.86 8.33
C GLY A 183 7.66 -7.25 8.78
N THR A 184 8.33 -7.32 9.92
CA THR A 184 8.68 -8.59 10.59
C THR A 184 7.62 -8.91 11.63
N TYR A 185 7.12 -10.13 11.60
CA TYR A 185 6.16 -10.64 12.57
C TYR A 185 6.67 -11.93 13.20
N TYR A 186 6.01 -12.33 14.27
CA TYR A 186 6.34 -13.53 15.04
C TYR A 186 5.07 -14.33 15.25
N ILE A 187 5.15 -15.64 14.99
CA ILE A 187 4.02 -16.56 15.17
C ILE A 187 4.30 -17.44 16.37
N LYS A 188 3.30 -17.64 17.23
CA LYS A 188 3.35 -18.56 18.36
C LYS A 188 2.03 -19.29 18.49
N GLU A 189 2.08 -20.62 18.76
CA GLU A 189 0.89 -21.36 19.13
C GLU A 189 0.37 -20.87 20.49
N THR A 190 -0.88 -20.42 20.54
CA THR A 190 -1.54 -19.91 21.74
C THR A 190 -2.54 -20.91 22.31
N LYS A 191 -2.99 -21.87 21.47
CA LYS A 191 -3.86 -22.96 21.89
C LYS A 191 -3.56 -24.21 21.08
N ALA A 192 -3.16 -25.27 21.78
CA ALA A 192 -2.97 -26.57 21.16
C ALA A 192 -4.29 -27.21 20.76
N PRO A 193 -4.34 -27.97 19.67
CA PRO A 193 -5.51 -28.74 19.29
C PRO A 193 -5.61 -30.03 20.11
N LYS A 194 -6.77 -30.70 19.99
CA LYS A 194 -7.06 -31.93 20.74
C LYS A 194 -6.01 -33.02 20.49
N GLY A 195 -5.43 -33.53 21.58
CA GLY A 195 -4.46 -34.63 21.57
C GLY A 195 -3.01 -34.19 21.40
N TYR A 196 -2.75 -32.92 21.15
CA TYR A 196 -1.39 -32.39 20.94
C TYR A 196 -0.92 -31.52 22.11
N ALA A 197 0.39 -31.49 22.32
CA ALA A 197 1.00 -30.55 23.22
C ALA A 197 1.13 -29.17 22.57
N LEU A 198 1.10 -28.12 23.40
CA LEU A 198 1.33 -26.74 22.94
C LEU A 198 2.79 -26.58 22.49
N ASP A 199 2.97 -26.02 21.30
CA ASP A 199 4.30 -25.58 20.84
C ASP A 199 4.66 -24.23 21.46
N GLY A 200 5.67 -24.24 22.33
CA GLY A 200 6.15 -23.04 23.01
C GLY A 200 7.07 -22.15 22.17
N ASN A 201 7.47 -22.59 20.97
CA ASN A 201 8.39 -21.85 20.13
C ASN A 201 7.75 -20.61 19.50
N ILE A 202 8.61 -19.64 19.16
CA ILE A 202 8.22 -18.42 18.44
C ILE A 202 8.95 -18.43 17.10
N TYR A 203 8.20 -18.25 16.02
CA TYR A 203 8.71 -18.33 14.65
C TYR A 203 8.68 -16.93 14.00
N PRO A 204 9.84 -16.38 13.58
CA PRO A 204 9.88 -15.15 12.81
C PRO A 204 9.41 -15.38 11.36
N ILE A 205 8.71 -14.41 10.80
CA ILE A 205 8.24 -14.35 9.39
C ILE A 205 8.44 -12.96 8.81
#